data_580f0f145a26d2f216d64d9314e503be
#
_entry.id   580f0f145a26d2f216d64d9314e503be
#
_cell.length_a   1.000
_cell.length_b   1.000
_cell.length_c   1.000
_cell.angle_alpha   90.00
_cell.angle_beta   90.00
_cell.angle_gamma   90.00
#
_symmetry.space_group_name_H-M   'P 1'
#
loop_
_entity.id
_entity.type
_entity.pdbx_description
1 polymer ?
#
loop_
_entity_poly.entity_id
_entity_poly.type
_entity_poly.pdbx_seq_one_letter_code
_entity_poly.pdbx_strand_id
1 'polypeptide(L)'
;GNHGKSHYAMQVLNPKEDINYPMETPVAMNEHFYKTVVDQITDNLLGIKLDEEYVNSLLSVLEANLTYIPSSTSKRELADISLFDHVKITAAVASCVEQYLAAQKEKNYREVLFENAKESYEKPMFLLYSMDISGIQNFIYSIGDKGALKGLRARSFYLEIMMEHIIDELLEKVSLSRTNLIYTGGGGCLIV
;
A
#
# COMPACT_ATOMS: atom_id res chain seq x y z
N GLY A 1 -5.45 30.95 -19.62
CA GLY A 1 -6.44 30.83 -18.57
C GLY A 1 -5.77 30.38 -17.30
N ASN A 2 -5.99 31.12 -16.23
CA ASN A 2 -5.58 30.73 -14.86
C ASN A 2 -6.41 29.49 -14.49
N HIS A 3 -5.87 28.30 -14.69
CA HIS A 3 -6.42 27.12 -14.10
C HIS A 3 -6.08 27.19 -12.61
N GLY A 4 -7.07 27.60 -11.81
CA GLY A 4 -6.96 27.57 -10.35
C GLY A 4 -6.50 26.18 -9.91
N LYS A 5 -5.52 26.11 -9.00
CA LYS A 5 -5.10 24.84 -8.42
C LYS A 5 -6.25 24.34 -7.55
N SER A 6 -6.80 23.18 -7.92
CA SER A 6 -7.83 22.52 -7.13
C SER A 6 -7.17 21.58 -6.10
N HIS A 7 -7.71 21.55 -4.90
CA HIS A 7 -7.26 20.72 -3.79
C HIS A 7 -8.42 19.85 -3.32
N TYR A 8 -8.12 18.60 -2.94
CA TYR A 8 -9.08 17.78 -2.22
C TYR A 8 -8.90 17.99 -0.72
N ALA A 9 -10.00 18.06 0.00
CA ALA A 9 -9.94 18.04 1.47
C ALA A 9 -9.35 16.70 1.91
N MET A 10 -8.44 16.76 2.89
CA MET A 10 -7.93 15.55 3.51
C MET A 10 -8.98 14.98 4.43
N GLN A 11 -9.29 13.70 4.27
CA GLN A 11 -10.20 12.99 5.15
C GLN A 11 -9.81 11.52 5.25
N VAL A 12 -10.26 10.87 6.30
CA VAL A 12 -10.16 9.43 6.46
C VAL A 12 -11.01 8.75 5.39
N LEU A 13 -10.52 7.67 4.82
CA LEU A 13 -11.28 6.81 3.91
C LEU A 13 -12.40 6.12 4.69
N ASN A 14 -13.60 6.64 4.60
CA ASN A 14 -14.77 6.14 5.31
C ASN A 14 -15.97 6.08 4.36
N PRO A 15 -16.61 4.92 4.15
CA PRO A 15 -17.75 4.77 3.25
C PRO A 15 -19.01 5.53 3.72
N LYS A 16 -19.01 6.05 4.93
CA LYS A 16 -20.13 6.86 5.48
C LYS A 16 -19.91 8.37 5.32
N GLU A 17 -18.72 8.77 4.91
CA GLU A 17 -18.42 10.18 4.64
C GLU A 17 -18.89 10.58 3.25
N ASP A 18 -19.20 11.87 3.08
CA ASP A 18 -19.57 12.41 1.79
C ASP A 18 -18.38 12.40 0.82
N ILE A 19 -18.70 12.34 -0.47
CA ILE A 19 -17.71 12.40 -1.53
C ILE A 19 -17.01 13.77 -1.49
N ASN A 20 -15.66 13.76 -1.44
CA ASN A 20 -14.88 14.98 -1.56
C ASN A 20 -14.91 15.51 -3.00
N TYR A 21 -15.19 16.79 -3.11
CA TYR A 21 -15.05 17.52 -4.37
C TYR A 21 -13.80 18.42 -4.31
N PRO A 22 -13.14 18.65 -5.46
CA PRO A 22 -12.00 19.55 -5.51
C PRO A 22 -12.42 20.98 -5.15
N MET A 23 -11.63 21.63 -4.29
CA MET A 23 -11.83 23.00 -3.80
C MET A 23 -10.67 23.89 -4.22
N GLU A 24 -10.95 25.18 -4.43
CA GLU A 24 -9.89 26.17 -4.70
C GLU A 24 -9.13 26.58 -3.43
N THR A 25 -9.75 26.41 -2.26
CA THR A 25 -9.13 26.73 -0.98
C THR A 25 -8.16 25.65 -0.52
N PRO A 26 -6.88 25.96 -0.29
CA PRO A 26 -5.94 25.00 0.25
C PRO A 26 -6.36 24.47 1.62
N VAL A 27 -6.16 23.19 1.86
CA VAL A 27 -6.36 22.58 3.17
C VAL A 27 -5.28 23.08 4.13
N ALA A 28 -5.68 23.63 5.26
CA ALA A 28 -4.74 24.07 6.28
C ALA A 28 -4.24 22.88 7.10
N MET A 29 -3.03 22.44 6.81
CA MET A 29 -2.31 21.41 7.59
C MET A 29 -1.60 22.07 8.78
N ASN A 30 -2.35 22.36 9.84
CA ASN A 30 -1.84 22.93 11.06
C ASN A 30 -1.70 21.86 12.18
N GLU A 31 -1.20 22.26 13.33
CA GLU A 31 -1.03 21.38 14.49
C GLU A 31 -2.30 20.64 14.89
N HIS A 32 -3.44 21.32 14.87
CA HIS A 32 -4.73 20.73 15.20
C HIS A 32 -5.12 19.62 14.21
N PHE A 33 -4.90 19.85 12.92
CA PHE A 33 -5.13 18.84 11.89
C PHE A 33 -4.30 17.56 12.15
N TYR A 34 -2.99 17.69 12.36
CA TYR A 34 -2.14 16.53 12.64
C TYR A 34 -2.50 15.83 13.95
N LYS A 35 -2.87 16.59 14.98
CA LYS A 35 -3.35 16.02 16.22
C LYS A 35 -4.61 15.18 16.00
N THR A 36 -5.57 15.67 15.24
CA THR A 36 -6.79 14.92 14.89
C THR A 36 -6.47 13.60 14.20
N VAL A 37 -5.55 13.60 13.25
CA VAL A 37 -5.12 12.37 12.54
C VAL A 37 -4.48 11.38 13.53
N VAL A 38 -3.61 11.84 14.42
CA VAL A 38 -2.98 10.99 15.44
C VAL A 38 -4.02 10.39 16.39
N ASP A 39 -4.98 11.21 16.85
CA ASP A 39 -6.06 10.76 17.74
C ASP A 39 -6.92 9.69 17.03
N GLN A 40 -7.27 9.88 15.77
CA GLN A 40 -8.01 8.88 14.95
C GLN A 40 -7.25 7.57 14.78
N ILE A 41 -5.96 7.63 14.46
CA ILE A 41 -5.12 6.43 14.36
C ILE A 41 -5.10 5.70 15.70
N THR A 42 -4.89 6.43 16.80
CA THR A 42 -4.83 5.86 18.15
C THR A 42 -6.13 5.15 18.49
N ASP A 43 -7.28 5.80 18.27
CA ASP A 43 -8.59 5.22 18.55
C ASP A 43 -8.86 3.97 17.70
N ASN A 44 -8.48 3.98 16.44
CA ASN A 44 -8.62 2.82 15.55
C ASN A 44 -7.73 1.65 15.98
N LEU A 45 -6.52 1.92 16.47
CA LEU A 45 -5.60 0.89 16.94
C LEU A 45 -6.05 0.22 18.25
N LEU A 46 -6.79 0.91 19.10
CA LEU A 46 -7.32 0.35 20.35
C LEU A 46 -8.25 -0.84 20.14
N GLY A 47 -8.87 -0.97 18.96
CA GLY A 47 -9.75 -2.09 18.58
C GLY A 47 -9.04 -3.27 17.94
N ILE A 48 -7.74 -3.20 17.70
CA ILE A 48 -6.98 -4.21 16.96
C ILE A 48 -6.28 -5.17 17.94
N LYS A 49 -6.45 -6.48 17.71
CA LYS A 49 -5.70 -7.50 18.43
C LYS A 49 -4.27 -7.59 17.89
N LEU A 50 -3.30 -7.74 18.78
CA LEU A 50 -1.90 -8.00 18.44
C LEU A 50 -1.72 -9.51 18.21
N ASP A 51 -2.19 -10.03 17.09
CA ASP A 51 -2.05 -11.40 16.64
C ASP A 51 -1.26 -11.48 15.32
N GLU A 52 -1.24 -12.64 14.68
CA GLU A 52 -0.48 -12.85 13.44
C GLU A 52 -0.98 -11.96 12.27
N GLU A 53 -2.26 -11.57 12.28
CA GLU A 53 -2.87 -10.71 11.27
C GLU A 53 -2.75 -9.20 11.59
N TYR A 54 -2.09 -8.85 12.69
CA TYR A 54 -1.94 -7.47 13.14
C TYR A 54 -1.40 -6.54 12.06
N VAL A 55 -0.43 -6.98 11.26
CA VAL A 55 0.19 -6.14 10.22
C VAL A 55 -0.83 -5.71 9.17
N ASN A 56 -1.74 -6.60 8.76
CA ASN A 56 -2.76 -6.28 7.76
C ASN A 56 -3.79 -5.27 8.33
N SER A 57 -4.18 -5.45 9.59
CA SER A 57 -5.07 -4.50 10.29
C SER A 57 -4.39 -3.13 10.47
N LEU A 58 -3.12 -3.10 10.84
CA LEU A 58 -2.33 -1.88 10.94
C LEU A 58 -2.23 -1.17 9.59
N LEU A 59 -1.95 -1.89 8.51
CA LEU A 59 -1.91 -1.32 7.16
C LEU A 59 -3.23 -0.65 6.79
N SER A 60 -4.36 -1.31 7.07
CA SER A 60 -5.69 -0.75 6.79
C SER A 60 -5.97 0.53 7.57
N VAL A 61 -5.57 0.60 8.85
CA VAL A 61 -5.68 1.82 9.66
C VAL A 61 -4.80 2.94 9.13
N LEU A 62 -3.55 2.62 8.78
CA LEU A 62 -2.62 3.61 8.22
C LEU A 62 -3.09 4.10 6.85
N GLU A 63 -3.58 3.22 5.98
CA GLU A 63 -4.14 3.59 4.69
C GLU A 63 -5.31 4.57 4.84
N ALA A 64 -6.29 4.22 5.69
CA ALA A 64 -7.47 5.06 5.91
C ALA A 64 -7.13 6.46 6.43
N ASN A 65 -6.07 6.62 7.21
CA ASN A 65 -5.72 7.88 7.85
C ASN A 65 -4.61 8.66 7.16
N LEU A 66 -3.70 8.01 6.42
CA LEU A 66 -2.48 8.64 5.89
C LEU A 66 -2.46 8.78 4.36
N THR A 67 -3.42 8.24 3.63
CA THR A 67 -3.46 8.29 2.16
C THR A 67 -3.42 9.72 1.62
N TYR A 68 -4.09 10.65 2.28
CA TYR A 68 -4.15 12.06 1.86
C TYR A 68 -3.17 12.97 2.63
N ILE A 69 -2.31 12.40 3.47
CA ILE A 69 -1.26 13.14 4.17
C ILE A 69 -0.02 13.16 3.28
N PRO A 70 0.59 14.33 3.01
CA PRO A 70 1.82 14.38 2.24
C PRO A 70 3.00 13.79 3.02
N SER A 71 3.87 13.07 2.33
CA SER A 71 5.07 12.45 2.93
C SER A 71 6.13 13.47 3.36
N SER A 72 6.08 14.70 2.83
CA SER A 72 7.03 15.77 3.14
C SER A 72 6.30 17.02 3.58
N THR A 73 6.82 17.69 4.61
CA THR A 73 6.41 19.03 5.06
C THR A 73 7.32 20.13 4.50
N SER A 74 8.30 19.78 3.67
CA SER A 74 9.24 20.72 3.06
C SER A 74 8.52 21.65 2.07
N LYS A 75 8.71 22.95 2.25
CA LYS A 75 8.22 23.96 1.29
C LYS A 75 9.02 24.02 -0.01
N ARG A 76 10.13 23.28 -0.09
CA ARG A 76 11.03 23.24 -1.26
C ARG A 76 10.68 22.14 -2.24
N GLU A 77 9.83 21.20 -1.84
CA GLU A 77 9.42 20.04 -2.61
C GLU A 77 7.93 20.09 -2.92
N LEU A 78 7.55 19.51 -4.03
CA LEU A 78 6.14 19.22 -4.31
C LEU A 78 5.75 17.99 -3.50
N ALA A 79 4.88 18.18 -2.51
CA ALA A 79 4.42 17.10 -1.64
C ALA A 79 3.29 16.32 -2.32
N ASP A 80 3.63 15.55 -3.36
CA ASP A 80 2.73 14.78 -4.20
C ASP A 80 2.71 13.27 -3.90
N ILE A 81 3.53 12.83 -2.94
CA ILE A 81 3.58 11.44 -2.49
C ILE A 81 2.82 11.31 -1.17
N SER A 82 1.92 10.34 -1.10
CA SER A 82 1.18 9.97 0.11
C SER A 82 2.13 9.49 1.22
N LEU A 83 1.87 9.91 2.45
CA LEU A 83 2.61 9.41 3.61
C LEU A 83 2.39 7.90 3.78
N PHE A 84 1.19 7.40 3.50
CA PHE A 84 0.92 5.96 3.52
C PHE A 84 1.81 5.20 2.53
N ASP A 85 1.85 5.63 1.27
CA ASP A 85 2.67 4.97 0.26
C ASP A 85 4.15 5.01 0.61
N HIS A 86 4.64 6.15 1.10
CA HIS A 86 6.03 6.30 1.53
C HIS A 86 6.38 5.32 2.67
N VAL A 87 5.56 5.26 3.71
CA VAL A 87 5.78 4.36 4.87
C VAL A 87 5.68 2.90 4.45
N LYS A 88 4.67 2.55 3.64
CA LYS A 88 4.47 1.18 3.15
C LYS A 88 5.67 0.67 2.35
N ILE A 89 6.13 1.44 1.37
CA ILE A 89 7.28 1.05 0.53
C ILE A 89 8.57 1.00 1.37
N THR A 90 8.75 1.95 2.29
CA THR A 90 9.90 1.94 3.20
C THR A 90 9.93 0.66 4.04
N ALA A 91 8.80 0.26 4.62
CA ALA A 91 8.69 -0.97 5.40
C ALA A 91 8.89 -2.22 4.53
N ALA A 92 8.36 -2.24 3.31
CA ALA A 92 8.54 -3.32 2.35
C ALA A 92 10.02 -3.55 2.00
N VAL A 93 10.73 -2.49 1.64
CA VAL A 93 12.16 -2.57 1.33
C VAL A 93 12.96 -2.96 2.57
N ALA A 94 12.64 -2.40 3.73
CA ALA A 94 13.33 -2.72 4.98
C ALA A 94 13.20 -4.20 5.36
N SER A 95 12.02 -4.83 5.17
CA SER A 95 11.83 -6.26 5.42
C SER A 95 12.66 -7.13 4.48
N CYS A 96 12.78 -6.77 3.21
CA CYS A 96 13.62 -7.47 2.24
C CYS A 96 15.12 -7.35 2.60
N VAL A 97 15.58 -6.14 2.94
CA VAL A 97 16.96 -5.90 3.35
C VAL A 97 17.31 -6.67 4.63
N GLU A 98 16.39 -6.70 5.60
CA GLU A 98 16.55 -7.49 6.82
C GLU A 98 16.72 -8.97 6.51
N GLN A 99 15.84 -9.56 5.70
CA GLN A 99 15.95 -10.97 5.29
C GLN A 99 17.25 -11.26 4.54
N TYR A 100 17.67 -10.37 3.64
CA TYR A 100 18.95 -10.51 2.93
C TYR A 100 20.12 -10.56 3.91
N LEU A 101 20.20 -9.61 4.85
CA LEU A 101 21.29 -9.55 5.83
C LEU A 101 21.25 -10.74 6.79
N ALA A 102 20.07 -11.18 7.21
CA ALA A 102 19.91 -12.38 8.04
C ALA A 102 20.39 -13.64 7.30
N ALA A 103 20.08 -13.78 6.02
CA ALA A 103 20.59 -14.89 5.19
C ALA A 103 22.11 -14.87 5.03
N GLN A 104 22.73 -13.70 5.01
CA GLN A 104 24.19 -13.53 5.03
C GLN A 104 24.80 -13.72 6.43
N LYS A 105 23.98 -13.92 7.48
CA LYS A 105 24.38 -13.99 8.89
C LYS A 105 25.07 -12.72 9.38
N GLU A 106 24.71 -11.58 8.77
CA GLU A 106 25.24 -10.28 9.16
C GLU A 106 24.67 -9.87 10.52
N LYS A 107 25.53 -9.38 11.40
CA LYS A 107 25.15 -8.92 12.75
C LYS A 107 25.40 -7.44 12.98
N ASN A 108 26.24 -6.83 12.16
CA ASN A 108 26.60 -5.43 12.29
C ASN A 108 25.88 -4.57 11.23
N TYR A 109 24.56 -4.47 11.37
CA TYR A 109 23.71 -3.71 10.44
C TYR A 109 24.14 -2.25 10.30
N ARG A 110 24.68 -1.66 11.37
CA ARG A 110 25.16 -0.27 11.34
C ARG A 110 26.35 -0.12 10.39
N GLU A 111 27.33 -0.98 10.49
CA GLU A 111 28.49 -0.96 9.61
C GLU A 111 28.09 -1.15 8.14
N VAL A 112 27.27 -2.17 7.86
CA VAL A 112 26.85 -2.51 6.49
C VAL A 112 26.00 -1.42 5.87
N LEU A 113 24.96 -0.93 6.58
CA LEU A 113 23.96 -0.03 5.98
C LEU A 113 24.34 1.45 6.06
N PHE A 114 25.21 1.85 7.00
CA PHE A 114 25.53 3.26 7.20
C PHE A 114 27.00 3.58 6.96
N GLU A 115 27.92 2.81 7.55
CA GLU A 115 29.37 3.09 7.41
C GLU A 115 29.85 2.71 6.00
N ASN A 116 29.39 1.57 5.47
CA ASN A 116 29.70 1.05 4.15
C ASN A 116 28.51 1.22 3.16
N ALA A 117 27.72 2.28 3.32
CA ALA A 117 26.49 2.49 2.56
C ALA A 117 26.69 2.42 1.03
N LYS A 118 27.79 2.98 0.51
CA LYS A 118 28.09 2.98 -0.93
C LYS A 118 28.20 1.57 -1.51
N GLU A 119 28.86 0.66 -0.79
CA GLU A 119 28.98 -0.74 -1.19
C GLU A 119 27.66 -1.48 -1.09
N SER A 120 26.85 -1.12 -0.09
CA SER A 120 25.54 -1.72 0.13
C SER A 120 24.53 -1.33 -0.93
N TYR A 121 24.59 -0.11 -1.45
CA TYR A 121 23.73 0.34 -2.56
C TYR A 121 23.94 -0.43 -3.87
N GLU A 122 25.11 -1.00 -4.07
CA GLU A 122 25.42 -1.81 -5.26
C GLU A 122 24.97 -3.28 -5.13
N LYS A 123 24.52 -3.69 -3.95
CA LYS A 123 24.09 -5.08 -3.72
C LYS A 123 22.61 -5.26 -4.03
N PRO A 124 22.23 -6.32 -4.77
CA PRO A 124 20.81 -6.63 -5.02
C PRO A 124 20.19 -7.25 -3.77
N MET A 125 19.68 -6.42 -2.85
CA MET A 125 19.13 -6.85 -1.57
C MET A 125 17.62 -7.13 -1.60
N PHE A 126 16.94 -6.83 -2.71
CA PHE A 126 15.52 -7.12 -2.92
C PHE A 126 15.24 -7.39 -4.38
N LEU A 127 14.12 -8.04 -4.63
CA LEU A 127 13.64 -8.41 -5.96
C LEU A 127 12.27 -7.79 -6.20
N LEU A 128 12.08 -7.17 -7.35
CA LEU A 128 10.76 -6.78 -7.82
C LEU A 128 10.15 -7.95 -8.59
N TYR A 129 9.05 -8.51 -8.07
CA TYR A 129 8.35 -9.64 -8.64
C TYR A 129 7.01 -9.20 -9.23
N SER A 130 6.72 -9.65 -10.43
CA SER A 130 5.45 -9.40 -11.11
C SER A 130 4.83 -10.71 -11.56
N MET A 131 3.53 -10.85 -11.37
CA MET A 131 2.73 -11.98 -11.81
C MET A 131 1.49 -11.48 -12.53
N ASP A 132 1.07 -12.17 -13.57
CA ASP A 132 -0.16 -11.91 -14.32
C ASP A 132 -0.84 -13.23 -14.69
N ILE A 133 -2.18 -13.26 -14.60
CA ILE A 133 -2.97 -14.42 -15.02
C ILE A 133 -3.36 -14.26 -16.47
N SER A 134 -2.91 -15.19 -17.32
CA SER A 134 -3.30 -15.21 -18.73
C SER A 134 -4.70 -15.78 -18.95
N GLY A 135 -5.37 -15.37 -20.02
CA GLY A 135 -6.66 -15.91 -20.44
C GLY A 135 -7.87 -15.38 -19.67
N ILE A 136 -7.72 -14.36 -18.85
CA ILE A 136 -8.79 -13.74 -18.04
C ILE A 136 -9.99 -13.35 -18.90
N GLN A 137 -9.76 -12.70 -20.02
CA GLN A 137 -10.83 -12.24 -20.92
C GLN A 137 -11.65 -13.42 -21.45
N ASN A 138 -11.01 -14.46 -21.92
CA ASN A 138 -11.67 -15.68 -22.38
C ASN A 138 -12.49 -16.34 -21.27
N PHE A 139 -11.95 -16.40 -20.06
CA PHE A 139 -12.65 -16.94 -18.91
C PHE A 139 -13.88 -16.08 -18.52
N ILE A 140 -13.75 -14.77 -18.48
CA ILE A 140 -14.84 -13.87 -18.10
C ILE A 140 -15.94 -13.84 -19.16
N TYR A 141 -15.59 -13.75 -20.44
CA TYR A 141 -16.56 -13.54 -21.54
C TYR A 141 -17.10 -14.83 -22.19
N SER A 142 -16.60 -16.02 -21.82
CA SER A 142 -17.12 -17.31 -22.32
C SER A 142 -18.47 -17.69 -21.69
N ILE A 143 -19.45 -16.77 -21.71
CA ILE A 143 -20.77 -16.96 -21.10
C ILE A 143 -21.85 -16.93 -22.18
N GLY A 144 -22.79 -17.90 -22.14
CA GLY A 144 -23.96 -17.89 -23.00
C GLY A 144 -24.98 -16.82 -22.61
N ASP A 145 -25.92 -16.52 -23.54
CA ASP A 145 -26.82 -15.34 -23.49
C ASP A 145 -27.71 -15.22 -22.26
N LYS A 146 -28.06 -16.30 -21.58
CA LYS A 146 -28.90 -16.27 -20.38
C LYS A 146 -28.08 -16.06 -19.10
N GLY A 147 -28.32 -14.95 -18.41
CA GLY A 147 -27.67 -14.65 -17.13
C GLY A 147 -26.25 -14.06 -17.26
N ALA A 148 -25.87 -13.55 -18.43
CA ALA A 148 -24.55 -13.04 -18.73
C ALA A 148 -23.99 -12.08 -17.68
N LEU A 149 -24.76 -11.10 -17.22
CA LEU A 149 -24.29 -10.10 -16.25
C LEU A 149 -23.94 -10.71 -14.88
N LYS A 150 -24.77 -11.65 -14.38
CA LYS A 150 -24.47 -12.37 -13.11
C LYS A 150 -23.23 -13.25 -13.27
N GLY A 151 -23.14 -13.93 -14.40
CA GLY A 151 -21.97 -14.75 -14.73
C GLY A 151 -20.67 -13.95 -14.82
N LEU A 152 -20.70 -12.81 -15.48
CA LEU A 152 -19.55 -11.89 -15.58
C LEU A 152 -19.06 -11.44 -14.18
N ARG A 153 -19.97 -10.94 -13.35
CA ARG A 153 -19.66 -10.50 -11.99
C ARG A 153 -19.10 -11.64 -11.13
N ALA A 154 -19.70 -12.81 -11.19
CA ALA A 154 -19.26 -13.96 -10.42
C ALA A 154 -17.86 -14.41 -10.82
N ARG A 155 -17.55 -14.45 -12.13
CA ARG A 155 -16.24 -14.84 -12.63
C ARG A 155 -15.16 -13.79 -12.32
N SER A 156 -15.48 -12.50 -12.46
CA SER A 156 -14.55 -11.43 -12.06
C SER A 156 -14.23 -11.50 -10.57
N PHE A 157 -15.24 -11.67 -9.73
CA PHE A 157 -15.09 -11.80 -8.29
C PHE A 157 -14.30 -13.08 -7.90
N TYR A 158 -14.54 -14.18 -8.59
CA TYR A 158 -13.78 -15.42 -8.38
C TYR A 158 -12.27 -15.23 -8.69
N LEU A 159 -11.96 -14.57 -9.81
CA LEU A 159 -10.57 -14.28 -10.18
C LEU A 159 -9.90 -13.35 -9.16
N GLU A 160 -10.62 -12.36 -8.66
CA GLU A 160 -10.11 -11.45 -7.63
C GLU A 160 -9.78 -12.20 -6.33
N ILE A 161 -10.71 -13.00 -5.82
CA ILE A 161 -10.45 -13.82 -4.62
C ILE A 161 -9.30 -14.82 -4.84
N MET A 162 -9.26 -15.45 -6.01
CA MET A 162 -8.18 -16.38 -6.34
C MET A 162 -6.83 -15.69 -6.36
N MET A 163 -6.75 -14.47 -6.94
CA MET A 163 -5.53 -13.69 -6.96
C MET A 163 -5.09 -13.26 -5.55
N GLU A 164 -6.03 -12.78 -4.73
CA GLU A 164 -5.77 -12.41 -3.35
C GLU A 164 -5.23 -13.60 -2.54
N HIS A 165 -5.81 -14.78 -2.71
CA HIS A 165 -5.32 -16.00 -2.07
C HIS A 165 -3.92 -16.40 -2.53
N ILE A 166 -3.63 -16.34 -3.83
CA ILE A 166 -2.29 -16.64 -4.37
C ILE A 166 -1.25 -15.65 -3.81
N ILE A 167 -1.60 -14.38 -3.71
CA ILE A 167 -0.72 -13.35 -3.14
C ILE A 167 -0.43 -13.65 -1.67
N ASP A 168 -1.44 -13.97 -0.87
CA ASP A 168 -1.27 -14.29 0.54
C ASP A 168 -0.39 -15.52 0.75
N GLU A 169 -0.65 -16.59 0.02
CA GLU A 169 0.16 -17.82 0.04
C GLU A 169 1.63 -17.55 -0.36
N LEU A 170 1.83 -16.70 -1.37
CA LEU A 170 3.17 -16.35 -1.81
C LEU A 170 3.91 -15.55 -0.74
N LEU A 171 3.29 -14.52 -0.20
CA LEU A 171 3.89 -13.66 0.83
C LEU A 171 4.21 -14.47 2.09
N GLU A 172 3.31 -15.35 2.54
CA GLU A 172 3.55 -16.24 3.68
C GLU A 172 4.76 -17.14 3.45
N LYS A 173 4.85 -17.79 2.28
CA LYS A 173 5.97 -18.68 1.95
C LYS A 173 7.34 -18.00 1.93
N VAL A 174 7.38 -16.73 1.58
CA VAL A 174 8.62 -15.94 1.59
C VAL A 174 8.79 -15.14 2.87
N SER A 175 7.94 -15.35 3.89
CA SER A 175 7.97 -14.65 5.18
C SER A 175 7.90 -13.12 5.05
N LEU A 176 7.11 -12.65 4.10
CA LEU A 176 6.78 -11.24 3.87
C LEU A 176 5.32 -10.97 4.24
N SER A 177 4.93 -9.72 4.26
CA SER A 177 3.57 -9.28 4.57
C SER A 177 2.94 -8.51 3.40
N ARG A 178 1.66 -8.16 3.52
CA ARG A 178 0.98 -7.28 2.55
C ARG A 178 1.61 -5.89 2.43
N THR A 179 2.50 -5.51 3.33
CA THR A 179 3.37 -4.34 3.16
C THR A 179 4.17 -4.41 1.85
N ASN A 180 4.60 -5.62 1.47
CA ASN A 180 5.39 -5.88 0.27
C ASN A 180 4.56 -5.93 -1.02
N LEU A 181 3.22 -6.00 -0.92
CA LEU A 181 2.32 -5.92 -2.07
C LEU A 181 2.18 -4.47 -2.52
N ILE A 182 2.84 -4.10 -3.61
CA ILE A 182 2.80 -2.74 -4.15
C ILE A 182 1.49 -2.48 -4.88
N TYR A 183 1.08 -3.43 -5.73
CA TYR A 183 -0.11 -3.32 -6.56
C TYR A 183 -0.76 -4.69 -6.77
N THR A 184 -2.09 -4.71 -6.78
CA THR A 184 -2.91 -5.82 -7.27
C THR A 184 -4.08 -5.27 -8.07
N GLY A 185 -4.42 -5.93 -9.18
CA GLY A 185 -5.57 -5.55 -10.00
C GLY A 185 -5.51 -6.13 -11.41
N GLY A 186 -6.67 -6.26 -12.04
CA GLY A 186 -6.79 -6.77 -13.40
C GLY A 186 -6.27 -8.19 -13.64
N GLY A 187 -6.08 -8.97 -12.56
CA GLY A 187 -5.50 -10.31 -12.62
C GLY A 187 -3.98 -10.35 -12.50
N GLY A 188 -3.34 -9.21 -12.16
CA GLY A 188 -1.90 -9.12 -11.93
C GLY A 188 -1.55 -8.55 -10.58
N CYS A 189 -0.29 -8.75 -10.13
CA CYS A 189 0.26 -8.13 -8.95
C CYS A 189 1.72 -7.75 -9.12
N LEU A 190 2.17 -6.83 -8.27
CA LEU A 190 3.55 -6.39 -8.14
C LEU A 190 3.97 -6.44 -6.67
N ILE A 191 5.04 -7.15 -6.37
CA ILE A 191 5.55 -7.40 -5.01
C ILE A 191 7.04 -7.03 -4.98
N VAL A 192 7.50 -6.47 -3.88
CA VAL A 192 8.91 -6.20 -3.61
C VAL A 192 9.40 -6.99 -2.39
#